data_8e62090e6a3b55efc43968b7442a39d0
#
_entry.id   8e62090e6a3b55efc43968b7442a39d0
#
_cell.length_a   1.000
_cell.length_b   1.000
_cell.length_c   1.000
_cell.angle_alpha   90.00
_cell.angle_beta   90.00
_cell.angle_gamma   90.00
#
_symmetry.space_group_name_H-M   'P 1'
#
loop_
_entity.id
_entity.type
_entity.pdbx_description
1 polymer ?
#
loop_
_entity_poly.entity_id
_entity_poly.type
_entity_poly.pdbx_seq_one_letter_code
_entity_poly.pdbx_strand_id
1 'polypeptide(L)'
;MTTAPVTLVNVLKVEPGKQAQLIALLKRNIDTVIRTLDGWRTSRLIAARDGTSVIIYSEWETPAAVEAMRADAGMKAYFPQILELASLESVVGEVVLSDNR
;
A
#
# COMPACT_ATOMS: atom_id res chain seq x y z
N MET A 1 24.14 -12.28 -6.13
CA MET A 1 23.62 -10.99 -6.60
C MET A 1 22.43 -10.59 -5.75
N THR A 2 22.50 -9.42 -5.14
CA THR A 2 21.41 -8.95 -4.30
C THR A 2 20.33 -8.29 -5.16
N THR A 3 19.09 -8.69 -4.96
CA THR A 3 17.97 -8.04 -5.62
C THR A 3 17.67 -6.73 -4.89
N ALA A 4 17.60 -5.63 -5.63
CA ALA A 4 17.25 -4.35 -5.04
C ALA A 4 15.80 -4.38 -4.55
N PRO A 5 15.49 -3.79 -3.39
CA PRO A 5 14.12 -3.69 -2.93
C PRO A 5 13.30 -2.85 -3.91
N VAL A 6 12.01 -3.18 -4.00
CA VAL A 6 11.09 -2.42 -4.81
C VAL A 6 10.17 -1.59 -3.93
N THR A 7 9.75 -0.45 -4.46
CA THR A 7 8.80 0.44 -3.81
C THR A 7 7.47 0.33 -4.52
N LEU A 8 6.41 0.13 -3.74
CA LEU A 8 5.05 0.12 -4.24
C LEU A 8 4.34 1.34 -3.66
N VAL A 9 3.85 2.19 -4.54
CA VAL A 9 3.07 3.36 -4.14
C VAL A 9 1.66 3.20 -4.67
N ASN A 10 0.70 3.27 -3.77
CA ASN A 10 -0.72 3.25 -4.13
C ASN A 10 -1.32 4.60 -3.77
N VAL A 11 -1.99 5.21 -4.73
CA VAL A 11 -2.76 6.45 -4.49
C VAL A 11 -4.23 6.08 -4.52
N LEU A 12 -4.89 6.28 -3.38
CA LEU A 12 -6.31 5.98 -3.23
C LEU A 12 -7.07 7.30 -3.11
N LYS A 13 -7.96 7.53 -4.07
CA LYS A 13 -8.82 8.72 -4.02
C LYS A 13 -10.13 8.36 -3.35
N VAL A 14 -10.55 9.17 -2.40
CA VAL A 14 -11.67 8.90 -1.52
C VAL A 14 -12.55 10.15 -1.43
N GLU A 15 -13.85 9.94 -1.23
CA GLU A 15 -14.77 11.06 -1.05
C GLU A 15 -14.49 11.78 0.27
N PRO A 16 -14.66 13.13 0.30
CA PRO A 16 -14.52 13.88 1.55
C PRO A 16 -15.44 13.30 2.63
N GLY A 17 -14.87 13.18 3.84
CA GLY A 17 -15.60 12.61 4.95
C GLY A 17 -15.43 11.10 5.12
N LYS A 18 -14.86 10.41 4.12
CA LYS A 18 -14.63 8.95 4.19
C LYS A 18 -13.17 8.57 4.38
N GLN A 19 -12.28 9.54 4.41
CA GLN A 19 -10.85 9.28 4.53
C GLN A 19 -10.50 8.49 5.80
N ALA A 20 -11.08 8.87 6.94
CA ALA A 20 -10.81 8.19 8.21
C ALA A 20 -11.26 6.73 8.18
N GLN A 21 -12.38 6.45 7.55
CA GLN A 21 -12.89 5.09 7.39
C GLN A 21 -11.94 4.26 6.52
N LEU A 22 -11.43 4.84 5.44
CA LEU A 22 -10.47 4.17 4.58
C LEU A 22 -9.17 3.88 5.33
N ILE A 23 -8.65 4.86 6.08
CA ILE A 23 -7.44 4.68 6.86
C ILE A 23 -7.59 3.54 7.87
N ALA A 24 -8.73 3.46 8.56
CA ALA A 24 -8.98 2.39 9.51
C ALA A 24 -8.97 1.02 8.83
N LEU A 25 -9.57 0.92 7.65
CA LEU A 25 -9.57 -0.31 6.87
C LEU A 25 -8.15 -0.70 6.44
N LEU A 26 -7.36 0.26 5.95
CA LEU A 26 -6.00 0.02 5.52
C LEU A 26 -5.09 -0.39 6.67
N LYS A 27 -5.25 0.23 7.84
CA LYS A 27 -4.49 -0.18 9.04
C LYS A 27 -4.78 -1.63 9.40
N ARG A 28 -6.04 -2.03 9.36
CA ARG A 28 -6.43 -3.41 9.66
C ARG A 28 -5.84 -4.37 8.63
N ASN A 29 -5.87 -4.00 7.37
CA ASN A 29 -5.27 -4.80 6.31
C ASN A 29 -3.76 -5.00 6.54
N ILE A 30 -3.05 -3.93 6.89
CA ILE A 30 -1.62 -4.04 7.17
C ILE A 30 -1.39 -4.93 8.38
N ASP A 31 -2.12 -4.73 9.46
CA ASP A 31 -1.91 -5.47 10.71
C ASP A 31 -2.25 -6.95 10.60
N THR A 32 -3.27 -7.31 9.81
CA THR A 32 -3.77 -8.69 9.77
C THR A 32 -3.26 -9.49 8.58
N VAL A 33 -2.86 -8.85 7.48
CA VAL A 33 -2.44 -9.54 6.26
C VAL A 33 -1.04 -9.15 5.84
N ILE A 34 -0.81 -7.88 5.53
CA ILE A 34 0.44 -7.42 4.91
C ILE A 34 1.66 -7.81 5.74
N ARG A 35 1.60 -7.62 7.06
CA ARG A 35 2.72 -7.92 7.96
C ARG A 35 3.11 -9.39 8.00
N THR A 36 2.21 -10.27 7.57
CA THR A 36 2.47 -11.72 7.58
C THR A 36 3.06 -12.22 6.27
N LEU A 37 3.14 -11.37 5.24
CA LEU A 37 3.56 -11.79 3.92
C LEU A 37 5.08 -11.76 3.77
N ASP A 38 5.59 -12.76 3.07
CA ASP A 38 7.02 -12.84 2.78
C ASP A 38 7.44 -11.68 1.90
N GLY A 39 8.59 -11.12 2.21
CA GLY A 39 9.17 -10.05 1.41
C GLY A 39 8.67 -8.65 1.76
N TRP A 40 7.69 -8.52 2.64
CA TRP A 40 7.27 -7.20 3.13
C TRP A 40 8.35 -6.62 4.05
N ARG A 41 8.64 -5.33 3.86
CA ARG A 41 9.64 -4.63 4.66
C ARG A 41 9.03 -3.52 5.50
N THR A 42 8.27 -2.61 4.86
CA THR A 42 7.68 -1.48 5.57
C THR A 42 6.48 -0.94 4.81
N SER A 43 5.59 -0.28 5.54
CA SER A 43 4.46 0.45 4.96
C SER A 43 4.27 1.75 5.70
N ARG A 44 3.92 2.80 4.95
CA ARG A 44 3.53 4.09 5.49
C ARG A 44 2.21 4.50 4.87
N LEU A 45 1.30 4.99 5.70
CA LEU A 45 0.06 5.58 5.23
C LEU A 45 0.19 7.10 5.35
N ILE A 46 -0.12 7.79 4.26
CA ILE A 46 -0.06 9.24 4.21
C ILE A 46 -1.47 9.74 3.91
N ALA A 47 -2.04 10.51 4.83
CA ALA A 47 -3.34 11.11 4.63
C ALA A 47 -3.17 12.50 4.01
N ALA A 48 -3.78 12.73 2.84
CA ALA A 48 -3.76 14.06 2.25
C ALA A 48 -4.50 15.04 3.14
N ARG A 49 -3.96 16.25 3.27
CA ARG A 49 -4.53 17.26 4.16
C ARG A 49 -5.93 17.69 3.75
N ASP A 50 -6.24 17.65 2.46
CA ASP A 50 -7.57 18.03 1.97
C ASP A 50 -8.62 16.95 2.14
N GLY A 51 -8.25 15.77 2.65
CA GLY A 51 -9.19 14.69 2.91
C GLY A 51 -9.60 13.87 1.70
N THR A 52 -8.99 14.10 0.53
CA THR A 52 -9.45 13.49 -0.73
C THR A 52 -8.63 12.31 -1.20
N SER A 53 -7.53 12.00 -0.50
CA SER A 53 -6.72 10.84 -0.86
C SER A 53 -5.94 10.29 0.32
N VAL A 54 -5.53 9.02 0.17
CA VAL A 54 -4.59 8.35 1.07
C VAL A 54 -3.55 7.70 0.18
N ILE A 55 -2.28 7.84 0.56
CA ILE A 55 -1.18 7.21 -0.15
C ILE A 55 -0.65 6.08 0.72
N ILE A 56 -0.43 4.92 0.10
CA ILE A 56 0.30 3.82 0.74
C ILE A 56 1.67 3.76 0.10
N TYR A 57 2.70 4.01 0.89
CA TYR A 57 4.08 3.82 0.50
C TYR A 57 4.56 2.54 1.15
N SER A 58 5.02 1.56 0.38
CA SER A 58 5.52 0.32 0.93
C SER A 58 6.78 -0.14 0.22
N GLU A 59 7.61 -0.88 0.94
CA GLU A 59 8.82 -1.47 0.38
C GLU A 59 8.76 -2.97 0.53
N TRP A 60 9.19 -3.66 -0.52
CA TRP A 60 9.19 -5.12 -0.64
C TRP A 60 10.55 -5.59 -1.10
N GLU A 61 10.94 -6.79 -0.73
CA GLU A 61 12.26 -7.32 -1.08
C GLU A 61 12.44 -7.55 -2.58
N THR A 62 11.37 -7.96 -3.28
CA THR A 62 11.44 -8.30 -4.71
C THR A 62 10.14 -7.96 -5.41
N PRO A 63 10.15 -7.79 -6.74
CA PRO A 63 8.91 -7.67 -7.52
C PRO A 63 8.01 -8.89 -7.37
N ALA A 64 8.60 -10.09 -7.23
CA ALA A 64 7.83 -11.32 -7.04
C ALA A 64 7.03 -11.28 -5.74
N ALA A 65 7.57 -10.67 -4.68
CA ALA A 65 6.86 -10.52 -3.41
C ALA A 65 5.61 -9.64 -3.58
N VAL A 66 5.69 -8.58 -4.39
CA VAL A 66 4.52 -7.73 -4.69
C VAL A 66 3.45 -8.53 -5.43
N GLU A 67 3.85 -9.33 -6.42
CA GLU A 67 2.90 -10.16 -7.17
C GLU A 67 2.26 -11.22 -6.28
N ALA A 68 3.03 -11.84 -5.39
CA ALA A 68 2.52 -12.81 -4.44
C ALA A 68 1.51 -12.16 -3.48
N MET A 69 1.78 -10.93 -3.04
CA MET A 69 0.85 -10.17 -2.20
C MET A 69 -0.48 -9.94 -2.92
N ARG A 70 -0.44 -9.55 -4.19
CA ARG A 70 -1.65 -9.32 -4.97
C ARG A 70 -2.48 -10.58 -5.16
N ALA A 71 -1.83 -11.74 -5.16
CA ALA A 71 -2.50 -13.04 -5.32
C ALA A 71 -2.91 -13.66 -4.01
N ASP A 72 -2.51 -13.08 -2.87
CA ASP A 72 -2.79 -13.63 -1.55
C ASP A 72 -4.29 -13.63 -1.26
N ALA A 73 -4.81 -14.72 -0.68
CA ALA A 73 -6.23 -14.87 -0.39
C ALA A 73 -6.73 -13.82 0.61
N GLY A 74 -5.90 -13.49 1.62
CA GLY A 74 -6.24 -12.45 2.59
C GLY A 74 -6.37 -11.08 1.94
N MET A 75 -5.47 -10.76 1.01
CA MET A 75 -5.55 -9.51 0.25
C MET A 75 -6.78 -9.47 -0.64
N LYS A 76 -7.10 -10.57 -1.30
CA LYS A 76 -8.29 -10.63 -2.17
C LYS A 76 -9.56 -10.37 -1.40
N ALA A 77 -9.61 -10.70 -0.12
CA ALA A 77 -10.76 -10.40 0.72
C ALA A 77 -10.88 -8.90 1.04
N TYR A 78 -9.76 -8.18 1.09
CA TYR A 78 -9.76 -6.75 1.38
C TYR A 78 -10.01 -5.87 0.15
N PHE A 79 -9.55 -6.27 -1.03
CA PHE A 79 -9.67 -5.44 -2.23
C PHE A 79 -11.08 -4.93 -2.50
N PRO A 80 -12.14 -5.76 -2.47
CA PRO A 80 -13.49 -5.24 -2.69
C PRO A 80 -13.90 -4.18 -1.68
N GLN A 81 -13.51 -4.36 -0.42
CA GLN A 81 -13.84 -3.40 0.64
C GLN A 81 -13.15 -2.06 0.40
N ILE A 82 -11.89 -2.10 -0.01
CA ILE A 82 -11.12 -0.88 -0.32
C ILE A 82 -11.75 -0.16 -1.50
N LEU A 83 -12.11 -0.91 -2.56
CA LEU A 83 -12.67 -0.32 -3.78
C LEU A 83 -14.09 0.21 -3.60
N GLU A 84 -14.80 -0.19 -2.55
CA GLU A 84 -16.07 0.46 -2.19
C GLU A 84 -15.86 1.89 -1.69
N LEU A 85 -14.70 2.17 -1.08
CA LEU A 85 -14.42 3.47 -0.47
C LEU A 85 -13.57 4.36 -1.37
N ALA A 86 -12.79 3.80 -2.28
CA ALA A 86 -11.76 4.56 -2.99
C ALA A 86 -11.47 3.99 -4.37
N SER A 87 -10.98 4.83 -5.25
CA SER A 87 -10.33 4.38 -6.48
C SER A 87 -8.83 4.25 -6.22
N LEU A 88 -8.17 3.35 -6.97
CA LEU A 88 -6.79 2.98 -6.70
C LEU A 88 -5.93 3.09 -7.95
N GLU A 89 -4.79 3.76 -7.82
CA GLU A 89 -3.72 3.74 -8.82
C GLU A 89 -2.45 3.22 -8.15
N SER A 90 -1.75 2.31 -8.82
CA SER A 90 -0.53 1.70 -8.29
C SER A 90 0.66 1.98 -9.18
N VAL A 91 1.80 2.26 -8.54
CA VAL A 91 3.08 2.39 -9.22
C VAL A 91 4.08 1.48 -8.50
N VAL A 92 4.74 0.62 -9.27
CA VAL A 92 5.84 -0.21 -8.77
C VAL A 92 7.14 0.34 -9.36
N GLY A 93 8.09 0.64 -8.51
CA GLY A 93 9.34 1.21 -8.97
C GLY A 93 10.48 0.97 -8.01
N GLU A 94 11.56 1.67 -8.24
CA GLU A 94 12.75 1.62 -7.39
C GLU A 94 13.15 3.03 -7.01
N VAL A 95 13.64 3.19 -5.79
CA VAL A 95 14.19 4.48 -5.36
C VAL A 95 15.51 4.68 -6.10
N VAL A 96 15.57 5.73 -6.91
CA VAL A 96 16.78 6.03 -7.71
C VAL A 96 17.65 7.11 -7.06
N LEU A 97 17.09 7.82 -6.07
CA LEU A 97 17.84 8.81 -5.31
C LEU A 97 17.17 8.96 -3.95
N SER A 98 17.99 8.94 -2.91
CA SER A 98 17.55 9.28 -1.57
C SER A 98 18.58 10.25 -1.00
N ASP A 99 18.14 11.45 -0.66
CA ASP A 99 19.02 12.50 -0.17
C ASP A 99 18.42 13.09 1.11
N ASN A 100 19.27 13.39 2.06
CA ASN A 100 18.86 13.90 3.38
C ASN A 100 19.63 15.16 3.73
N ARG A 101 18.98 16.04 4.49
CA ARG A 101 19.63 17.22 5.02
C ARG A 101 20.48 16.87 6.24
#